data_d5d9abdb0f4a69b5142d4bc7d37e2b3b
#
_entry.id   d5d9abdb0f4a69b5142d4bc7d37e2b3b
#
_cell.length_a   1.000
_cell.length_b   1.000
_cell.length_c   1.000
_cell.angle_alpha   90.00
_cell.angle_beta   90.00
_cell.angle_gamma   90.00
#
_symmetry.space_group_name_H-M   'P 1'
#
loop_
_entity.id
_entity.type
_entity.pdbx_description
1 polymer ?
#
loop_
_entity_poly.entity_id
_entity_poly.type
_entity_poly.pdbx_seq_one_letter_code
_entity_poly.pdbx_strand_id
1 'polypeptide(L)'
;MPVIVASHAGFCMGVQQAIEQALQAANQAEAQGLQCYSLGELIHNPAAVAALEARGIRAVQQPEEARDGLLILRSHGVSPDVEEKARQIATQVVDCTCPFVRHLHGAVRDFSAQGAPVILIGDAGHPEVIGTAGWCKGRVWVISTPEEVNALPDEAAEALLVAQTTFPPQRWEQLSQQLLARFPNLTVRRTICSATALRQQEAAELAATVDIMMVVGGKNSANTRKLYETCKQHCPNTYLVECAAEIPPHLRFKPEQRIGVTAGASTPEWSL
;
A
#
# COMPACT_ATOMS: atom_id res chain seq x y z
N MET A 1 -24.91 23.02 5.11
CA MET A 1 -24.27 21.90 4.38
C MET A 1 -23.37 21.17 5.35
N PRO A 2 -23.78 20.01 5.86
CA PRO A 2 -22.94 19.21 6.76
C PRO A 2 -21.85 18.47 5.95
N VAL A 3 -20.60 18.60 6.41
CA VAL A 3 -19.45 17.83 5.91
C VAL A 3 -19.09 16.80 6.99
N ILE A 4 -19.03 15.53 6.61
CA ILE A 4 -18.73 14.41 7.50
C ILE A 4 -17.43 13.79 7.01
N VAL A 5 -16.39 13.86 7.84
CA VAL A 5 -15.10 13.25 7.56
C VAL A 5 -15.05 11.88 8.22
N ALA A 6 -14.67 10.85 7.46
CA ALA A 6 -14.48 9.50 8.00
C ALA A 6 -13.36 9.50 9.05
N SER A 7 -13.54 8.78 10.14
CA SER A 7 -12.58 8.73 11.27
C SER A 7 -11.26 8.07 10.91
N HIS A 8 -11.27 7.18 9.91
CA HIS A 8 -10.06 6.55 9.37
C HIS A 8 -9.52 7.25 8.12
N ALA A 9 -9.95 8.49 7.78
CA ALA A 9 -9.37 9.25 6.67
C ALA A 9 -7.93 9.67 6.97
N GLY A 10 -7.06 9.64 5.95
CA GLY A 10 -5.66 10.06 6.10
C GLY A 10 -4.68 8.94 6.41
N PHE A 11 -3.48 9.29 6.88
CA PHE A 11 -2.40 8.34 7.13
C PHE A 11 -2.84 7.17 8.01
N CYS A 12 -2.56 5.95 7.57
CA CYS A 12 -2.62 4.80 8.48
C CYS A 12 -1.38 4.77 9.39
N MET A 13 -1.45 4.02 10.48
CA MET A 13 -0.35 3.86 11.44
C MET A 13 0.99 3.49 10.75
N GLY A 14 0.97 2.56 9.79
CA GLY A 14 2.19 2.12 9.10
C GLY A 14 2.80 3.21 8.20
N VAL A 15 1.96 4.02 7.54
CA VAL A 15 2.42 5.16 6.74
C VAL A 15 2.93 6.28 7.64
N GLN A 16 2.21 6.60 8.71
CA GLN A 16 2.65 7.61 9.68
C GLN A 16 4.02 7.26 10.25
N GLN A 17 4.21 6.03 10.70
CA GLN A 17 5.49 5.54 11.21
C GLN A 17 6.60 5.64 10.16
N ALA A 18 6.32 5.29 8.90
CA ALA A 18 7.31 5.40 7.83
C ALA A 18 7.71 6.85 7.54
N ILE A 19 6.76 7.79 7.55
CA ILE A 19 7.03 9.23 7.40
C ILE A 19 7.87 9.76 8.56
N GLU A 20 7.51 9.44 9.81
CA GLU A 20 8.25 9.87 11.00
C GLU A 20 9.69 9.36 10.98
N GLN A 21 9.90 8.07 10.66
CA GLN A 21 11.22 7.47 10.53
C GLN A 21 12.03 8.12 9.40
N ALA A 22 11.39 8.41 8.26
CA ALA A 22 12.05 9.07 7.14
C ALA A 22 12.51 10.49 7.48
N LEU A 23 11.68 11.27 8.19
CA LEU A 23 12.05 12.60 8.65
C LEU A 23 13.18 12.56 9.69
N GLN A 24 13.18 11.59 10.58
CA GLN A 24 14.29 11.37 11.52
C GLN A 24 15.58 11.02 10.78
N ALA A 25 15.50 10.15 9.76
CA ALA A 25 16.63 9.79 8.91
C ALA A 25 17.18 11.00 8.13
N ALA A 26 16.33 11.89 7.63
CA ALA A 26 16.76 13.13 6.98
C ALA A 26 17.52 14.04 7.93
N ASN A 27 17.01 14.26 9.14
CA ASN A 27 17.69 15.06 10.17
C ASN A 27 19.05 14.42 10.56
N GLN A 28 19.11 13.09 10.64
CA GLN A 28 20.36 12.36 10.92
C GLN A 28 21.37 12.51 9.78
N ALA A 29 20.93 12.40 8.53
CA ALA A 29 21.78 12.60 7.36
C ALA A 29 22.35 14.02 7.33
N GLU A 30 21.52 15.04 7.55
CA GLU A 30 21.94 16.44 7.62
C GLU A 30 23.00 16.67 8.69
N ALA A 31 22.80 16.14 9.90
CA ALA A 31 23.76 16.25 11.01
C ALA A 31 25.11 15.58 10.72
N GLN A 32 25.15 14.60 9.82
CA GLN A 32 26.35 13.87 9.40
C GLN A 32 26.95 14.37 8.08
N GLY A 33 26.35 15.38 7.44
CA GLY A 33 26.75 15.88 6.12
C GLY A 33 26.51 14.89 4.99
N LEU A 34 25.58 13.93 5.17
CA LEU A 34 25.20 12.95 4.17
C LEU A 34 24.00 13.44 3.35
N GLN A 35 23.92 13.00 2.10
CA GLN A 35 22.69 13.12 1.31
C GLN A 35 21.69 12.04 1.76
N CYS A 36 20.40 12.40 1.80
CA CYS A 36 19.33 11.48 2.18
C CYS A 36 18.55 11.05 0.94
N TYR A 37 18.39 9.74 0.75
CA TYR A 37 17.71 9.15 -0.38
C TYR A 37 16.59 8.23 0.07
N SER A 38 15.54 8.06 -0.75
CA SER A 38 14.53 7.03 -0.62
C SER A 38 14.55 6.12 -1.85
N LEU A 39 14.57 4.81 -1.66
CA LEU A 39 14.53 3.84 -2.76
C LEU A 39 13.10 3.74 -3.30
N GLY A 40 12.82 4.48 -4.35
CA GLY A 40 11.49 4.77 -4.85
C GLY A 40 10.74 5.77 -3.97
N GLU A 41 9.48 6.04 -4.31
CA GLU A 41 8.60 6.83 -3.45
C GLU A 41 8.36 6.13 -2.12
N LEU A 42 8.54 6.84 -1.01
CA LEU A 42 8.31 6.28 0.33
C LEU A 42 6.86 5.78 0.48
N ILE A 43 5.93 6.54 -0.08
CA ILE A 43 4.49 6.24 -0.18
C ILE A 43 3.94 6.80 -1.49
N HIS A 44 2.84 6.24 -1.99
CA HIS A 44 2.19 6.69 -3.23
C HIS A 44 1.24 7.87 -2.98
N ASN A 45 1.81 9.06 -2.73
CA ASN A 45 1.05 10.31 -2.63
C ASN A 45 1.94 11.49 -3.05
N PRO A 46 1.62 12.23 -4.14
CA PRO A 46 2.46 13.31 -4.65
C PRO A 46 2.70 14.44 -3.63
N ALA A 47 1.70 14.82 -2.84
CA ALA A 47 1.85 15.87 -1.84
C ALA A 47 2.81 15.46 -0.71
N ALA A 48 2.75 14.20 -0.29
CA ALA A 48 3.68 13.67 0.71
C ALA A 48 5.10 13.52 0.16
N VAL A 49 5.24 13.07 -1.10
CA VAL A 49 6.54 12.98 -1.79
C VAL A 49 7.18 14.37 -1.87
N ALA A 50 6.44 15.39 -2.35
CA ALA A 50 6.93 16.77 -2.42
C ALA A 50 7.34 17.33 -1.04
N ALA A 51 6.59 17.02 0.02
CA ALA A 51 6.92 17.42 1.37
C ALA A 51 8.23 16.75 1.89
N LEU A 52 8.48 15.50 1.51
CA LEU A 52 9.73 14.80 1.84
C LEU A 52 10.92 15.34 1.04
N GLU A 53 10.72 15.65 -0.24
CA GLU A 53 11.74 16.29 -1.09
C GLU A 53 12.13 17.67 -0.54
N ALA A 54 11.17 18.46 -0.08
CA ALA A 54 11.42 19.74 0.58
C ALA A 54 12.23 19.61 1.89
N ARG A 55 12.28 18.41 2.49
CA ARG A 55 13.10 18.05 3.65
C ARG A 55 14.41 17.36 3.26
N GLY A 56 14.81 17.41 1.99
CA GLY A 56 16.07 16.89 1.48
C GLY A 56 16.11 15.38 1.22
N ILE A 57 14.96 14.69 1.20
CA ILE A 57 14.87 13.27 0.88
C ILE A 57 14.63 13.13 -0.63
N ARG A 58 15.64 12.67 -1.36
CA ARG A 58 15.56 12.48 -2.82
C ARG A 58 15.16 11.05 -3.16
N ALA A 59 14.10 10.88 -3.98
CA ALA A 59 13.75 9.56 -4.50
C ALA A 59 14.74 9.10 -5.58
N VAL A 60 15.20 7.85 -5.49
CA VAL A 60 16.09 7.18 -6.45
C VAL A 60 15.49 5.84 -6.86
N GLN A 61 15.85 5.33 -8.03
CA GLN A 61 15.29 4.07 -8.52
C GLN A 61 16.18 2.86 -8.21
N GLN A 62 17.48 3.07 -8.06
CA GLN A 62 18.46 2.02 -7.81
C GLN A 62 19.32 2.37 -6.59
N PRO A 63 19.73 1.38 -5.77
CA PRO A 63 20.61 1.62 -4.62
C PRO A 63 21.92 2.33 -4.97
N GLU A 64 22.45 2.11 -6.19
CA GLU A 64 23.70 2.71 -6.66
C GLU A 64 23.67 4.24 -6.71
N GLU A 65 22.50 4.83 -6.88
CA GLU A 65 22.29 6.28 -6.91
C GLU A 65 22.43 6.92 -5.52
N ALA A 66 22.36 6.10 -4.45
CA ALA A 66 22.50 6.51 -3.05
C ALA A 66 23.89 6.22 -2.46
N ARG A 67 24.92 6.04 -3.32
CA ARG A 67 26.29 5.78 -2.87
C ARG A 67 26.76 6.90 -1.93
N ASP A 68 27.41 6.49 -0.85
CA ASP A 68 27.96 7.36 0.18
C ASP A 68 26.92 8.23 0.92
N GLY A 69 25.62 7.92 0.77
CA GLY A 69 24.52 8.60 1.43
C GLY A 69 23.77 7.75 2.45
N LEU A 70 22.73 8.31 3.04
CA LEU A 70 21.75 7.56 3.83
C LEU A 70 20.59 7.15 2.90
N LEU A 71 20.30 5.84 2.84
CA LEU A 71 19.24 5.30 2.00
C LEU A 71 18.08 4.78 2.84
N ILE A 72 16.88 5.27 2.56
CA ILE A 72 15.62 4.82 3.18
C ILE A 72 15.00 3.74 2.30
N LEU A 73 14.69 2.59 2.88
CA LEU A 73 13.84 1.59 2.25
C LEU A 73 12.37 1.97 2.48
N ARG A 74 11.59 2.00 1.39
CA ARG A 74 10.19 2.47 1.39
C ARG A 74 9.25 1.60 2.21
N SER A 75 8.07 2.14 2.56
CA SER A 75 7.05 1.46 3.36
C SER A 75 6.52 0.16 2.74
N HIS A 76 6.61 0.00 1.43
CA HIS A 76 6.22 -1.19 0.68
C HIS A 76 7.19 -2.37 0.85
N GLY A 77 8.35 -2.14 1.47
CA GLY A 77 9.42 -3.11 1.55
C GLY A 77 10.14 -3.37 0.22
N VAL A 78 11.19 -4.15 0.30
CA VAL A 78 12.00 -4.58 -0.85
C VAL A 78 12.35 -6.06 -0.71
N SER A 79 12.87 -6.68 -1.78
CA SER A 79 13.41 -8.05 -1.71
C SER A 79 14.71 -8.10 -0.90
N PRO A 80 15.10 -9.29 -0.36
CA PRO A 80 16.37 -9.46 0.35
C PRO A 80 17.58 -9.02 -0.47
N ASP A 81 17.61 -9.33 -1.76
CA ASP A 81 18.73 -8.98 -2.64
C ASP A 81 18.87 -7.45 -2.79
N VAL A 82 17.75 -6.73 -2.89
CA VAL A 82 17.74 -5.26 -2.94
C VAL A 82 18.16 -4.67 -1.60
N GLU A 83 17.70 -5.24 -0.48
CA GLU A 83 18.10 -4.81 0.86
C GLU A 83 19.61 -5.01 1.09
N GLU A 84 20.14 -6.18 0.74
CA GLU A 84 21.56 -6.50 0.86
C GLU A 84 22.40 -5.54 0.00
N LYS A 85 22.01 -5.32 -1.24
CA LYS A 85 22.67 -4.37 -2.15
C LYS A 85 22.65 -2.93 -1.60
N ALA A 86 21.52 -2.51 -1.05
CA ALA A 86 21.40 -1.21 -0.40
C ALA A 86 22.42 -1.05 0.75
N ARG A 87 22.56 -2.08 1.60
CA ARG A 87 23.50 -2.10 2.73
C ARG A 87 24.98 -2.11 2.29
N GLN A 88 25.28 -2.66 1.11
CA GLN A 88 26.64 -2.67 0.54
C GLN A 88 27.05 -1.31 -0.06
N ILE A 89 26.07 -0.52 -0.55
CA ILE A 89 26.32 0.69 -1.32
C ILE A 89 26.19 1.96 -0.48
N ALA A 90 25.11 2.06 0.32
CA ALA A 90 24.86 3.24 1.14
C ALA A 90 25.70 3.23 2.42
N THR A 91 26.08 4.40 2.90
CA THR A 91 26.77 4.56 4.19
C THR A 91 25.88 4.10 5.35
N GLN A 92 24.58 4.39 5.24
CA GLN A 92 23.58 3.97 6.21
C GLN A 92 22.28 3.55 5.47
N VAL A 93 21.57 2.59 6.04
CA VAL A 93 20.25 2.18 5.56
C VAL A 93 19.23 2.27 6.69
N VAL A 94 18.13 2.96 6.46
CA VAL A 94 16.98 3.04 7.36
C VAL A 94 15.82 2.30 6.73
N ASP A 95 15.36 1.24 7.39
CA ASP A 95 14.24 0.42 6.91
C ASP A 95 12.92 0.95 7.44
N CYS A 96 12.16 1.66 6.59
CA CYS A 96 10.82 2.18 6.85
C CYS A 96 9.71 1.22 6.41
N THR A 97 10.00 -0.05 6.17
CA THR A 97 9.01 -1.07 5.81
C THR A 97 7.89 -1.12 6.84
N CYS A 98 6.65 -1.01 6.38
CA CYS A 98 5.45 -1.12 7.22
C CYS A 98 5.47 -2.45 8.01
N PRO A 99 5.14 -2.47 9.32
CA PRO A 99 5.13 -3.69 10.13
C PRO A 99 4.26 -4.82 9.54
N PHE A 100 3.13 -4.50 8.91
CA PHE A 100 2.27 -5.49 8.24
C PHE A 100 2.96 -6.12 7.02
N VAL A 101 3.67 -5.32 6.23
CA VAL A 101 4.46 -5.81 5.10
C VAL A 101 5.62 -6.67 5.59
N ARG A 102 6.31 -6.24 6.65
CA ARG A 102 7.39 -7.03 7.27
C ARG A 102 6.90 -8.37 7.80
N HIS A 103 5.70 -8.41 8.38
CA HIS A 103 5.06 -9.66 8.81
C HIS A 103 4.75 -10.57 7.61
N LEU A 104 4.25 -10.01 6.50
CA LEU A 104 4.03 -10.75 5.25
C LEU A 104 5.34 -11.33 4.69
N HIS A 105 6.42 -10.54 4.64
CA HIS A 105 7.75 -11.00 4.23
C HIS A 105 8.24 -12.17 5.10
N GLY A 106 8.10 -12.06 6.42
CA GLY A 106 8.43 -13.13 7.36
C GLY A 106 7.63 -14.41 7.11
N ALA A 107 6.31 -14.27 6.91
CA ALA A 107 5.45 -15.43 6.64
C ALA A 107 5.85 -16.17 5.36
N VAL A 108 6.15 -15.42 4.28
CA VAL A 108 6.59 -15.98 2.99
C VAL A 108 7.96 -16.64 3.12
N ARG A 109 8.93 -15.94 3.72
CA ARG A 109 10.30 -16.46 3.97
C ARG A 109 10.28 -17.76 4.77
N ASP A 110 9.59 -17.75 5.91
CA ASP A 110 9.63 -18.85 6.87
C ASP A 110 8.92 -20.09 6.32
N PHE A 111 7.80 -19.92 5.60
CA PHE A 111 7.11 -21.03 4.97
C PHE A 111 7.90 -21.61 3.80
N SER A 112 8.50 -20.76 2.97
CA SER A 112 9.25 -21.20 1.79
C SER A 112 10.71 -21.56 2.05
N ALA A 113 11.16 -21.58 3.31
CA ALA A 113 12.57 -21.78 3.68
C ALA A 113 13.18 -23.08 3.11
N GLN A 114 12.35 -24.12 2.92
CA GLN A 114 12.74 -25.41 2.34
C GLN A 114 12.26 -25.60 0.89
N GLY A 115 11.98 -24.50 0.18
CA GLY A 115 11.54 -24.52 -1.21
C GLY A 115 10.02 -24.69 -1.41
N ALA A 116 9.21 -24.62 -0.34
CA ALA A 116 7.77 -24.70 -0.45
C ALA A 116 7.19 -23.54 -1.27
N PRO A 117 6.17 -23.79 -2.10
CA PRO A 117 5.61 -22.76 -3.00
C PRO A 117 4.70 -21.78 -2.28
N VAL A 118 4.50 -20.61 -2.89
CA VAL A 118 3.65 -19.54 -2.38
C VAL A 118 2.69 -19.05 -3.48
N ILE A 119 1.43 -18.85 -3.13
CA ILE A 119 0.45 -18.11 -3.93
C ILE A 119 0.26 -16.75 -3.24
N LEU A 120 0.59 -15.68 -3.96
CA LEU A 120 0.46 -14.30 -3.49
C LEU A 120 -0.66 -13.62 -4.27
N ILE A 121 -1.78 -13.35 -3.62
CA ILE A 121 -2.87 -12.58 -4.20
C ILE A 121 -2.52 -11.08 -4.14
N GLY A 122 -2.37 -10.44 -5.31
CA GLY A 122 -2.00 -9.04 -5.40
C GLY A 122 -1.78 -8.56 -6.83
N ASP A 123 -1.44 -7.29 -6.96
CA ASP A 123 -1.06 -6.69 -8.24
C ASP A 123 0.43 -6.96 -8.53
N ALA A 124 0.72 -7.74 -9.56
CA ALA A 124 2.07 -8.15 -9.93
C ALA A 124 3.04 -6.97 -10.18
N GLY A 125 2.52 -5.82 -10.63
CA GLY A 125 3.32 -4.60 -10.83
C GLY A 125 3.54 -3.77 -9.56
N HIS A 126 2.88 -4.10 -8.46
CA HIS A 126 2.96 -3.29 -7.25
C HIS A 126 4.28 -3.53 -6.49
N PRO A 127 4.97 -2.48 -5.99
CA PRO A 127 6.23 -2.60 -5.25
C PRO A 127 6.20 -3.57 -4.07
N GLU A 128 5.11 -3.60 -3.30
CA GLU A 128 4.94 -4.54 -2.18
C GLU A 128 4.94 -5.99 -2.65
N VAL A 129 4.26 -6.28 -3.76
CA VAL A 129 4.15 -7.64 -4.33
C VAL A 129 5.49 -8.09 -4.87
N ILE A 130 6.20 -7.23 -5.61
CA ILE A 130 7.55 -7.49 -6.13
C ILE A 130 8.51 -7.75 -4.96
N GLY A 131 8.50 -6.89 -3.94
CA GLY A 131 9.31 -7.06 -2.73
C GLY A 131 9.02 -8.38 -2.02
N THR A 132 7.74 -8.68 -1.78
CA THR A 132 7.29 -9.89 -1.09
C THR A 132 7.67 -11.17 -1.86
N ALA A 133 7.49 -11.18 -3.18
CA ALA A 133 7.85 -12.32 -4.02
C ALA A 133 9.34 -12.67 -3.91
N GLY A 134 10.22 -11.68 -3.76
CA GLY A 134 11.66 -11.88 -3.56
C GLY A 134 12.03 -12.56 -2.25
N TRP A 135 11.15 -12.56 -1.23
CA TRP A 135 11.37 -13.28 0.02
C TRP A 135 11.05 -14.78 -0.08
N CYS A 136 10.39 -15.22 -1.16
CA CYS A 136 10.09 -16.62 -1.39
C CYS A 136 11.36 -17.38 -1.82
N LYS A 137 11.67 -18.49 -1.14
CA LYS A 137 12.78 -19.38 -1.48
C LYS A 137 12.35 -20.51 -2.44
N GLY A 138 11.04 -20.75 -2.54
CA GLY A 138 10.43 -21.67 -3.48
C GLY A 138 9.87 -20.95 -4.71
N ARG A 139 8.88 -21.58 -5.34
CA ARG A 139 8.14 -20.99 -6.45
C ARG A 139 7.07 -20.03 -5.94
N VAL A 140 6.90 -18.88 -6.59
CA VAL A 140 5.82 -17.95 -6.27
C VAL A 140 4.94 -17.72 -7.50
N TRP A 141 3.63 -17.78 -7.30
CA TRP A 141 2.64 -17.35 -8.28
C TRP A 141 1.92 -16.12 -7.74
N VAL A 142 1.92 -15.07 -8.52
CA VAL A 142 1.15 -13.85 -8.22
C VAL A 142 -0.13 -13.92 -9.04
N ILE A 143 -1.27 -13.76 -8.37
CA ILE A 143 -2.58 -13.80 -9.01
C ILE A 143 -3.47 -12.66 -8.50
N SER A 144 -4.39 -12.22 -9.33
CA SER A 144 -5.35 -11.17 -9.00
C SER A 144 -6.76 -11.41 -9.53
N THR A 145 -6.93 -12.45 -10.38
CA THR A 145 -8.22 -12.73 -11.06
C THR A 145 -8.62 -14.21 -10.94
N PRO A 146 -9.92 -14.52 -11.10
CA PRO A 146 -10.41 -15.90 -11.14
C PRO A 146 -9.80 -16.76 -12.26
N GLU A 147 -9.51 -16.16 -13.41
CA GLU A 147 -8.90 -16.85 -14.56
C GLU A 147 -7.48 -17.33 -14.21
N GLU A 148 -6.71 -16.50 -13.49
CA GLU A 148 -5.36 -16.84 -13.03
C GLU A 148 -5.38 -17.98 -12.01
N VAL A 149 -6.44 -18.10 -11.18
CA VAL A 149 -6.65 -19.27 -10.31
C VAL A 149 -6.75 -20.54 -11.13
N ASN A 150 -7.49 -20.54 -12.23
CA ASN A 150 -7.67 -21.70 -13.10
C ASN A 150 -6.40 -22.08 -13.87
N ALA A 151 -5.49 -21.13 -14.08
CA ALA A 151 -4.21 -21.34 -14.77
C ALA A 151 -3.09 -21.88 -13.86
N LEU A 152 -3.30 -21.93 -12.54
CA LEU A 152 -2.27 -22.46 -11.61
C LEU A 152 -2.02 -23.95 -11.88
N PRO A 153 -0.75 -24.41 -11.83
CA PRO A 153 -0.42 -25.82 -11.97
C PRO A 153 -0.69 -26.60 -10.67
N ASP A 154 -0.68 -27.94 -10.77
CA ASP A 154 -0.97 -28.80 -9.62
C ASP A 154 0.08 -28.73 -8.51
N GLU A 155 1.31 -28.28 -8.82
CA GLU A 155 2.36 -28.02 -7.83
C GLU A 155 1.98 -26.91 -6.83
N ALA A 156 0.91 -26.15 -7.09
CA ALA A 156 0.37 -25.15 -6.17
C ALA A 156 -0.45 -25.74 -5.01
N ALA A 157 -0.72 -27.07 -5.01
CA ALA A 157 -1.65 -27.72 -4.08
C ALA A 157 -1.28 -27.59 -2.59
N GLU A 158 0.01 -27.49 -2.25
CA GLU A 158 0.51 -27.35 -0.88
C GLU A 158 1.12 -25.97 -0.59
N ALA A 159 0.78 -24.97 -1.39
CA ALA A 159 1.33 -23.63 -1.26
C ALA A 159 0.83 -22.90 0.00
N LEU A 160 1.62 -21.93 0.44
CA LEU A 160 1.14 -20.86 1.32
C LEU A 160 0.31 -19.86 0.50
N LEU A 161 -0.91 -19.60 0.93
CA LEU A 161 -1.77 -18.57 0.37
C LEU A 161 -1.72 -17.32 1.24
N VAL A 162 -1.24 -16.22 0.66
CA VAL A 162 -1.17 -14.87 1.27
C VAL A 162 -1.69 -13.81 0.32
N ALA A 163 -1.88 -12.59 0.82
CA ALA A 163 -2.29 -11.45 0.00
C ALA A 163 -1.41 -10.22 0.24
N GLN A 164 -1.33 -9.35 -0.77
CA GLN A 164 -0.91 -7.97 -0.62
C GLN A 164 -1.70 -7.28 0.50
N THR A 165 -1.03 -6.53 1.37
CA THR A 165 -1.65 -5.99 2.60
C THR A 165 -2.82 -5.04 2.32
N THR A 166 -2.84 -4.41 1.15
CA THR A 166 -3.89 -3.47 0.71
C THR A 166 -4.91 -4.11 -0.25
N PHE A 167 -4.86 -5.44 -0.45
CA PHE A 167 -5.79 -6.11 -1.36
C PHE A 167 -7.23 -6.05 -0.83
N PRO A 168 -8.27 -5.88 -1.71
CA PRO A 168 -9.66 -5.77 -1.27
C PRO A 168 -10.16 -7.01 -0.56
N PRO A 169 -10.72 -6.90 0.67
CA PRO A 169 -11.18 -8.05 1.44
C PRO A 169 -12.20 -8.92 0.71
N GLN A 170 -13.18 -8.32 0.03
CA GLN A 170 -14.21 -9.07 -0.72
C GLN A 170 -13.60 -9.90 -1.86
N ARG A 171 -12.64 -9.34 -2.60
CA ARG A 171 -11.94 -10.08 -3.66
C ARG A 171 -11.04 -11.18 -3.10
N TRP A 172 -10.41 -10.94 -1.95
CA TRP A 172 -9.68 -11.98 -1.24
C TRP A 172 -10.59 -13.16 -0.89
N GLU A 173 -11.76 -12.92 -0.27
CA GLU A 173 -12.70 -13.99 0.08
C GLU A 173 -13.11 -14.80 -1.16
N GLN A 174 -13.44 -14.13 -2.26
CA GLN A 174 -13.80 -14.78 -3.52
C GLN A 174 -12.68 -15.67 -4.07
N LEU A 175 -11.46 -15.12 -4.19
CA LEU A 175 -10.32 -15.85 -4.76
C LEU A 175 -9.84 -16.98 -3.83
N SER A 176 -9.82 -16.75 -2.51
CA SER A 176 -9.42 -17.77 -1.55
C SER A 176 -10.40 -18.93 -1.51
N GLN A 177 -11.71 -18.70 -1.63
CA GLN A 177 -12.71 -19.77 -1.75
C GLN A 177 -12.51 -20.60 -3.02
N GLN A 178 -12.27 -19.97 -4.17
CA GLN A 178 -11.98 -20.69 -5.42
C GLN A 178 -10.68 -21.49 -5.32
N LEU A 179 -9.64 -20.92 -4.72
CA LEU A 179 -8.38 -21.62 -4.50
C LEU A 179 -8.53 -22.82 -3.59
N LEU A 180 -9.26 -22.71 -2.48
CA LEU A 180 -9.51 -23.80 -1.54
C LEU A 180 -10.40 -24.89 -2.13
N ALA A 181 -11.34 -24.54 -3.01
CA ALA A 181 -12.13 -25.53 -3.75
C ALA A 181 -11.28 -26.35 -4.71
N ARG A 182 -10.26 -25.73 -5.32
CA ARG A 182 -9.33 -26.42 -6.23
C ARG A 182 -8.19 -27.12 -5.49
N PHE A 183 -7.65 -26.50 -4.45
CA PHE A 183 -6.50 -26.96 -3.68
C PHE A 183 -6.82 -27.00 -2.18
N PRO A 184 -7.43 -28.06 -1.65
CA PRO A 184 -7.90 -28.13 -0.27
C PRO A 184 -6.77 -28.07 0.79
N ASN A 185 -5.54 -28.39 0.40
CA ASN A 185 -4.39 -28.46 1.31
C ASN A 185 -3.58 -27.18 1.43
N LEU A 186 -4.08 -26.04 0.88
CA LEU A 186 -3.39 -24.76 1.03
C LEU A 186 -3.27 -24.34 2.50
N THR A 187 -2.10 -23.84 2.85
CA THR A 187 -1.91 -23.14 4.13
C THR A 187 -2.32 -21.67 3.95
N VAL A 188 -3.47 -21.29 4.51
CA VAL A 188 -4.00 -19.92 4.34
C VAL A 188 -3.55 -19.00 5.49
N ARG A 189 -2.94 -17.87 5.14
CA ARG A 189 -2.67 -16.76 6.07
C ARG A 189 -3.26 -15.48 5.52
N ARG A 190 -4.26 -14.95 6.21
CA ARG A 190 -4.86 -13.65 5.85
C ARG A 190 -3.93 -12.53 6.26
N THR A 191 -3.27 -11.92 5.29
CA THR A 191 -2.26 -10.87 5.49
C THR A 191 -2.76 -9.46 5.16
N ILE A 192 -4.05 -9.32 4.81
CA ILE A 192 -4.67 -8.01 4.57
C ILE A 192 -4.64 -7.21 5.87
N CYS A 193 -4.16 -5.96 5.77
CA CYS A 193 -4.08 -5.05 6.90
C CYS A 193 -5.47 -4.66 7.41
N SER A 194 -5.68 -4.73 8.73
CA SER A 194 -6.94 -4.34 9.38
C SER A 194 -7.32 -2.88 9.12
N ALA A 195 -6.33 -1.97 9.03
CA ALA A 195 -6.57 -0.57 8.70
C ALA A 195 -7.17 -0.38 7.29
N THR A 196 -6.82 -1.25 6.33
CA THR A 196 -7.43 -1.25 4.99
C THR A 196 -8.88 -1.69 5.05
N ALA A 197 -9.17 -2.78 5.79
CA ALA A 197 -10.54 -3.30 5.90
C ALA A 197 -11.47 -2.31 6.62
N LEU A 198 -11.04 -1.76 7.75
CA LEU A 198 -11.81 -0.75 8.52
C LEU A 198 -12.10 0.50 7.69
N ARG A 199 -11.09 1.03 6.98
CA ARG A 199 -11.27 2.21 6.12
C ARG A 199 -12.26 1.96 4.99
N GLN A 200 -12.19 0.81 4.34
CA GLN A 200 -13.12 0.47 3.25
C GLN A 200 -14.55 0.28 3.77
N GLN A 201 -14.72 -0.36 4.91
CA GLN A 201 -16.03 -0.52 5.54
C GLN A 201 -16.64 0.82 5.92
N GLU A 202 -15.91 1.67 6.66
CA GLU A 202 -16.38 3.00 7.07
C GLU A 202 -16.72 3.87 5.85
N ALA A 203 -15.90 3.83 4.80
CA ALA A 203 -16.14 4.59 3.58
C ALA A 203 -17.40 4.12 2.85
N ALA A 204 -17.68 2.82 2.81
CA ALA A 204 -18.92 2.27 2.24
C ALA A 204 -20.15 2.71 3.04
N GLU A 205 -20.08 2.61 4.37
CA GLU A 205 -21.14 3.04 5.28
C GLU A 205 -21.42 4.54 5.15
N LEU A 206 -20.37 5.37 5.14
CA LEU A 206 -20.51 6.83 4.95
C LEU A 206 -21.10 7.14 3.58
N ALA A 207 -20.58 6.54 2.50
CA ALA A 207 -21.06 6.77 1.14
C ALA A 207 -22.55 6.45 0.97
N ALA A 208 -23.08 5.44 1.69
CA ALA A 208 -24.50 5.09 1.67
C ALA A 208 -25.39 6.13 2.35
N THR A 209 -24.85 7.10 3.10
CA THR A 209 -25.61 8.06 3.90
C THR A 209 -25.49 9.51 3.42
N VAL A 210 -24.70 9.79 2.39
CA VAL A 210 -24.40 11.14 1.89
C VAL A 210 -24.84 11.33 0.43
N ASP A 211 -25.03 12.57 0.02
CA ASP A 211 -25.42 12.93 -1.34
C ASP A 211 -24.23 13.07 -2.29
N ILE A 212 -23.07 13.42 -1.74
CA ILE A 212 -21.81 13.60 -2.44
C ILE A 212 -20.70 12.95 -1.60
N MET A 213 -19.82 12.19 -2.24
CA MET A 213 -18.66 11.58 -1.60
C MET A 213 -17.37 12.08 -2.22
N MET A 214 -16.46 12.62 -1.40
CA MET A 214 -15.13 13.02 -1.79
C MET A 214 -14.11 12.00 -1.28
N VAL A 215 -13.33 11.43 -2.20
CA VAL A 215 -12.21 10.54 -1.87
C VAL A 215 -10.92 11.29 -2.17
N VAL A 216 -10.15 11.59 -1.12
CA VAL A 216 -8.92 12.38 -1.23
C VAL A 216 -7.70 11.45 -1.25
N GLY A 217 -6.77 11.70 -2.18
CA GLY A 217 -5.48 11.01 -2.21
C GLY A 217 -4.95 10.71 -3.60
N GLY A 218 -3.71 10.25 -3.67
CA GLY A 218 -2.99 10.02 -4.92
C GLY A 218 -3.70 9.03 -5.86
N LYS A 219 -3.90 9.44 -7.11
CA LYS A 219 -4.52 8.61 -8.16
C LYS A 219 -3.72 7.35 -8.47
N ASN A 220 -2.42 7.37 -8.19
CA ASN A 220 -1.52 6.22 -8.35
C ASN A 220 -1.55 5.24 -7.15
N SER A 221 -2.19 5.63 -6.03
CA SER A 221 -2.34 4.76 -4.87
C SER A 221 -3.40 3.69 -5.12
N ALA A 222 -3.01 2.41 -5.07
CA ALA A 222 -3.93 1.29 -5.20
C ALA A 222 -5.03 1.33 -4.12
N ASN A 223 -4.66 1.66 -2.87
CA ASN A 223 -5.63 1.81 -1.78
C ASN A 223 -6.65 2.93 -2.04
N THR A 224 -6.21 4.09 -2.53
CA THR A 224 -7.10 5.23 -2.82
C THR A 224 -8.07 4.91 -3.95
N ARG A 225 -7.59 4.27 -5.02
CA ARG A 225 -8.45 3.83 -6.13
C ARG A 225 -9.51 2.84 -5.68
N LYS A 226 -9.14 1.86 -4.84
CA LYS A 226 -10.10 0.88 -4.28
C LYS A 226 -11.12 1.54 -3.38
N LEU A 227 -10.71 2.51 -2.57
CA LEU A 227 -11.60 3.29 -1.73
C LEU A 227 -12.62 4.07 -2.58
N TYR A 228 -12.18 4.70 -3.67
CA TYR A 228 -13.04 5.37 -4.63
C TYR A 228 -14.05 4.41 -5.27
N GLU A 229 -13.60 3.24 -5.74
CA GLU A 229 -14.47 2.21 -6.33
C GLU A 229 -15.54 1.76 -5.32
N THR A 230 -15.15 1.53 -4.07
CA THR A 230 -16.07 1.15 -2.98
C THR A 230 -17.11 2.26 -2.73
N CYS A 231 -16.68 3.50 -2.58
CA CYS A 231 -17.62 4.63 -2.38
C CYS A 231 -18.57 4.79 -3.56
N LYS A 232 -18.08 4.64 -4.79
CA LYS A 232 -18.89 4.82 -6.01
C LYS A 232 -20.01 3.80 -6.15
N GLN A 233 -19.86 2.60 -5.57
CA GLN A 233 -20.93 1.58 -5.54
C GLN A 233 -22.11 2.00 -4.66
N HIS A 234 -21.87 2.84 -3.65
CA HIS A 234 -22.90 3.27 -2.68
C HIS A 234 -23.37 4.72 -2.90
N CYS A 235 -22.51 5.59 -3.47
CA CYS A 235 -22.81 6.97 -3.81
C CYS A 235 -22.40 7.26 -5.27
N PRO A 236 -23.35 7.35 -6.23
CA PRO A 236 -23.01 7.65 -7.63
C PRO A 236 -22.25 8.97 -7.81
N ASN A 237 -22.49 9.96 -6.93
CA ASN A 237 -21.80 11.26 -6.94
C ASN A 237 -20.49 11.21 -6.15
N THR A 238 -19.63 10.23 -6.44
CA THR A 238 -18.31 10.10 -5.82
C THR A 238 -17.24 10.70 -6.72
N TYR A 239 -16.36 11.49 -6.14
CA TYR A 239 -15.25 12.18 -6.81
C TYR A 239 -13.92 11.79 -6.16
N LEU A 240 -12.93 11.50 -7.00
CA LEU A 240 -11.55 11.27 -6.57
C LEU A 240 -10.73 12.52 -6.89
N VAL A 241 -10.11 13.09 -5.86
CA VAL A 241 -9.28 14.31 -5.98
C VAL A 241 -7.97 14.14 -5.19
N GLU A 242 -6.89 14.72 -5.68
CA GLU A 242 -5.62 14.75 -4.94
C GLU A 242 -5.53 15.96 -4.00
N CYS A 243 -6.22 17.06 -4.34
CA CYS A 243 -6.31 18.27 -3.54
C CYS A 243 -7.59 19.05 -3.84
N ALA A 244 -7.88 20.07 -3.04
CA ALA A 244 -9.07 20.90 -3.19
C ALA A 244 -9.17 21.61 -4.56
N ALA A 245 -8.03 21.92 -5.22
CA ALA A 245 -8.01 22.56 -6.53
C ALA A 245 -8.57 21.66 -7.66
N GLU A 246 -8.61 20.34 -7.44
CA GLU A 246 -9.15 19.37 -8.39
C GLU A 246 -10.67 19.16 -8.25
N ILE A 247 -11.31 19.78 -7.26
CA ILE A 247 -12.78 19.72 -7.15
C ILE A 247 -13.37 20.28 -8.44
N PRO A 248 -14.24 19.52 -9.15
CA PRO A 248 -14.77 19.95 -10.43
C PRO A 248 -15.46 21.32 -10.32
N PRO A 249 -15.08 22.33 -11.13
CA PRO A 249 -15.60 23.71 -10.98
C PRO A 249 -17.09 23.84 -11.29
N HIS A 250 -17.69 22.84 -11.96
CA HIS A 250 -19.13 22.77 -12.21
C HIS A 250 -19.91 22.16 -11.03
N LEU A 251 -19.22 21.53 -10.06
CA LEU A 251 -19.87 20.96 -8.89
C LEU A 251 -20.39 22.10 -7.99
N ARG A 252 -21.69 22.10 -7.77
CA ARG A 252 -22.37 23.08 -6.91
C ARG A 252 -22.89 22.35 -5.68
N PHE A 253 -22.46 22.80 -4.52
CA PHE A 253 -22.91 22.27 -3.24
C PHE A 253 -24.15 23.04 -2.78
N LYS A 254 -25.22 22.33 -2.48
CA LYS A 254 -26.45 22.91 -1.95
C LYS A 254 -26.47 22.84 -0.43
N PRO A 255 -27.09 23.81 0.27
CA PRO A 255 -27.11 23.83 1.74
C PRO A 255 -27.66 22.60 2.41
N GLU A 256 -28.62 21.93 1.77
CA GLU A 256 -29.30 20.71 2.24
C GLU A 256 -28.49 19.43 2.02
N GLN A 257 -27.50 19.45 1.12
CA GLN A 257 -26.72 18.25 0.80
C GLN A 257 -25.74 17.88 1.92
N ARG A 258 -25.61 16.59 2.15
CA ARG A 258 -24.61 15.96 3.03
C ARG A 258 -23.41 15.55 2.19
N ILE A 259 -22.21 15.97 2.61
CA ILE A 259 -20.97 15.64 1.94
C ILE A 259 -20.15 14.73 2.84
N GLY A 260 -19.82 13.54 2.32
CA GLY A 260 -18.86 12.63 2.95
C GLY A 260 -17.45 12.89 2.41
N VAL A 261 -16.47 12.85 3.29
CA VAL A 261 -15.05 12.92 2.93
C VAL A 261 -14.33 11.73 3.52
N THR A 262 -13.61 11.00 2.69
CA THR A 262 -12.66 9.96 3.12
C THR A 262 -11.34 10.14 2.40
N ALA A 263 -10.28 9.49 2.88
CA ALA A 263 -8.96 9.62 2.28
C ALA A 263 -8.19 8.32 2.27
N GLY A 264 -7.33 8.18 1.27
CA GLY A 264 -6.40 7.06 1.17
C GLY A 264 -5.42 6.99 2.33
N ALA A 265 -4.92 5.79 2.63
CA ALA A 265 -3.98 5.52 3.72
C ALA A 265 -2.63 6.26 3.61
N SER A 266 -2.32 6.79 2.42
CA SER A 266 -1.13 7.59 2.13
C SER A 266 -1.43 9.09 2.00
N THR A 267 -2.63 9.55 2.38
CA THR A 267 -3.03 10.96 2.27
C THR A 267 -2.69 11.71 3.55
N PRO A 268 -1.90 12.81 3.47
CA PRO A 268 -1.62 13.64 4.62
C PRO A 268 -2.88 14.35 5.16
N GLU A 269 -2.92 14.62 6.47
CA GLU A 269 -4.02 15.35 7.10
C GLU A 269 -4.21 16.77 6.50
N TRP A 270 -3.12 17.45 6.14
CA TRP A 270 -3.18 18.78 5.52
C TRP A 270 -3.77 18.80 4.11
N SER A 271 -4.06 17.64 3.52
CA SER A 271 -4.74 17.49 2.22
C SER A 271 -6.26 17.31 2.37
N LEU A 272 -6.76 17.14 3.60
CA LEU A 272 -8.18 17.02 3.94
C LEU A 272 -8.78 18.39 4.26
#